data_0487294cd0ace0f03d0a3a9348cff38c
#
_entry.id   0487294cd0ace0f03d0a3a9348cff38c
#
_cell.length_a   1.000
_cell.length_b   1.000
_cell.length_c   1.000
_cell.angle_alpha   90.00
_cell.angle_beta   90.00
_cell.angle_gamma   90.00
#
_symmetry.space_group_name_H-M   'P 1'
#
loop_
_entity.id
_entity.type
_entity.pdbx_description
1 polymer ?
#
loop_
_entity_poly.entity_id
_entity_poly.type
_entity_poly.pdbx_seq_one_letter_code
_entity_poly.pdbx_strand_id
1 'polypeptide(L)'
;MREFSEKIITKLPVIDTCGTGGDGKNWFNISTAVSFVVAGAGIPVAKHGNRAMSGSSGSADVLEVLGVNIMLDSSDVKKCLEEIGIGFMFAQKFHPAMKFAGPLRPEIGIRTIFNLLGPLTNPANAKKQIIGTVNTNNAEKIAKALKILDTENSMVLNSNSGADEIDIEGNTTIFQVTKNTLKRRRTRPADFGLPEGKSTHLISNSSKESAKIILDIFDGSGSDINSSVEEISRRNCVIINSAAAILVSGLSDSFQDAAMVATDSIDSGSAKLKLNNLIDITTKMK
;
A
#
# COMPACT_ATOMS: atom_id res chain seq x y z
N MET A 1 11.03 12.34 13.74
CA MET A 1 10.47 10.99 13.62
C MET A 1 11.46 10.02 12.99
N ARG A 2 12.04 10.30 11.81
CA ARG A 2 13.05 9.41 11.16
C ARG A 2 14.28 9.15 12.05
N GLU A 3 14.72 10.13 12.83
CA GLU A 3 15.87 10.03 13.73
C GLU A 3 15.63 9.06 14.90
N PHE A 4 14.40 9.06 15.43
CA PHE A 4 13.99 8.24 16.58
C PHE A 4 13.25 6.95 16.17
N SER A 5 13.21 6.62 14.88
CA SER A 5 12.64 5.35 14.45
C SER A 5 13.67 4.22 14.57
N GLU A 6 13.19 3.02 14.85
CA GLU A 6 13.98 1.82 14.63
C GLU A 6 14.21 1.66 13.11
N LYS A 7 15.47 1.50 12.72
CA LYS A 7 15.85 1.49 11.29
C LYS A 7 16.10 0.07 10.81
N ILE A 8 15.65 -0.20 9.59
CA ILE A 8 16.04 -1.40 8.84
C ILE A 8 17.08 -0.99 7.81
N ILE A 9 18.30 -1.52 7.98
CA ILE A 9 19.39 -1.28 7.03
C ILE A 9 19.43 -2.44 6.05
N THR A 10 19.00 -2.20 4.81
CA THR A 10 19.03 -3.16 3.70
C THR A 10 19.66 -2.53 2.46
N LYS A 11 20.24 -3.38 1.59
CA LYS A 11 20.75 -2.98 0.27
C LYS A 11 19.70 -3.20 -0.83
N LEU A 12 18.55 -3.80 -0.50
CA LEU A 12 17.49 -4.04 -1.47
C LEU A 12 16.84 -2.73 -1.90
N PRO A 13 16.49 -2.56 -3.17
CA PRO A 13 15.78 -1.40 -3.68
C PRO A 13 14.29 -1.46 -3.31
N VAL A 14 14.00 -1.36 -2.03
CA VAL A 14 12.65 -1.54 -1.49
C VAL A 14 11.68 -0.44 -1.91
N ILE A 15 10.42 -0.85 -2.14
CA ILE A 15 9.28 0.06 -2.32
C ILE A 15 8.36 0.01 -1.10
N ASP A 16 7.65 1.13 -0.83
CA ASP A 16 6.54 1.17 0.14
C ASP A 16 5.21 1.49 -0.57
N THR A 17 4.15 0.83 -0.12
CA THR A 17 2.78 1.02 -0.61
C THR A 17 1.88 1.42 0.55
N CYS A 18 1.87 2.69 0.91
CA CYS A 18 1.08 3.14 2.06
C CYS A 18 0.22 4.37 1.70
N GLY A 19 -0.92 4.49 2.38
CA GLY A 19 -1.75 5.69 2.35
C GLY A 19 -1.62 6.49 3.65
N THR A 20 -2.17 7.69 3.65
CA THR A 20 -2.33 8.48 4.89
C THR A 20 -3.46 7.93 5.75
N GLY A 21 -4.34 7.13 5.18
CA GLY A 21 -5.54 6.63 5.81
C GLY A 21 -6.57 7.73 6.11
N GLY A 22 -7.70 7.31 6.65
CA GLY A 22 -8.71 8.23 7.14
C GLY A 22 -9.55 8.92 6.05
N ASP A 23 -9.68 8.31 4.89
CA ASP A 23 -10.53 8.79 3.78
C ASP A 23 -12.03 8.56 4.02
N GLY A 24 -12.37 7.71 5.00
CA GLY A 24 -13.75 7.39 5.36
C GLY A 24 -14.47 6.50 4.36
N LYS A 25 -13.77 5.89 3.40
CA LYS A 25 -14.37 5.06 2.35
C LYS A 25 -14.71 3.65 2.81
N ASN A 26 -14.04 3.17 3.86
CA ASN A 26 -14.17 1.80 4.34
C ASN A 26 -13.94 0.76 3.24
N TRP A 27 -13.02 1.02 2.32
CA TRP A 27 -12.63 0.04 1.33
C TRP A 27 -11.79 -1.06 1.97
N PHE A 28 -11.80 -2.26 1.37
CA PHE A 28 -10.89 -3.31 1.81
C PHE A 28 -9.43 -2.84 1.68
N ASN A 29 -8.52 -3.48 2.39
CA ASN A 29 -7.13 -3.02 2.50
C ASN A 29 -6.35 -3.24 1.19
N ILE A 30 -6.67 -2.42 0.18
CA ILE A 30 -6.13 -2.46 -1.18
C ILE A 30 -4.60 -2.38 -1.13
N SER A 31 -4.02 -1.40 -0.44
CA SER A 31 -2.56 -1.24 -0.36
C SER A 31 -1.87 -2.44 0.29
N THR A 32 -2.57 -3.23 1.13
CA THR A 32 -2.05 -4.48 1.68
C THR A 32 -2.03 -5.58 0.62
N ALA A 33 -3.11 -5.75 -0.15
CA ALA A 33 -3.13 -6.68 -1.29
C ALA A 33 -2.05 -6.32 -2.32
N VAL A 34 -1.94 -5.03 -2.67
CA VAL A 34 -0.92 -4.47 -3.58
C VAL A 34 0.49 -4.85 -3.14
N SER A 35 0.79 -4.81 -1.83
CA SER A 35 2.13 -5.17 -1.34
C SER A 35 2.53 -6.60 -1.68
N PHE A 36 1.61 -7.55 -1.65
CA PHE A 36 1.86 -8.94 -2.02
C PHE A 36 1.96 -9.13 -3.54
N VAL A 37 1.12 -8.43 -4.31
CA VAL A 37 1.19 -8.47 -5.78
C VAL A 37 2.53 -7.93 -6.28
N VAL A 38 2.97 -6.80 -5.75
CA VAL A 38 4.27 -6.18 -6.08
C VAL A 38 5.44 -7.07 -5.67
N ALA A 39 5.37 -7.68 -4.47
CA ALA A 39 6.38 -8.64 -4.04
C ALA A 39 6.38 -9.91 -4.91
N GLY A 40 5.20 -10.39 -5.34
CA GLY A 40 5.04 -11.52 -6.27
C GLY A 40 5.65 -11.24 -7.64
N ALA A 41 5.62 -9.99 -8.09
CA ALA A 41 6.31 -9.53 -9.30
C ALA A 41 7.84 -9.41 -9.13
N GLY A 42 8.40 -9.80 -7.98
CA GLY A 42 9.85 -9.80 -7.72
C GLY A 42 10.41 -8.46 -7.19
N ILE A 43 9.57 -7.49 -6.86
CA ILE A 43 9.99 -6.18 -6.32
C ILE A 43 9.99 -6.25 -4.79
N PRO A 44 11.11 -5.97 -4.10
CA PRO A 44 11.14 -5.99 -2.64
C PRO A 44 10.25 -4.91 -2.02
N VAL A 45 9.36 -5.32 -1.10
CA VAL A 45 8.39 -4.43 -0.46
C VAL A 45 8.66 -4.29 1.03
N ALA A 46 8.98 -3.09 1.47
CA ALA A 46 9.10 -2.71 2.88
C ALA A 46 7.85 -1.94 3.30
N LYS A 47 6.76 -2.66 3.58
CA LYS A 47 5.47 -2.04 3.88
C LYS A 47 5.46 -1.45 5.28
N HIS A 48 5.26 -0.13 5.35
CA HIS A 48 4.99 0.56 6.60
C HIS A 48 3.48 0.69 6.81
N GLY A 49 2.99 0.30 7.98
CA GLY A 49 1.56 0.31 8.24
C GLY A 49 1.19 0.36 9.71
N ASN A 50 -0.11 0.56 9.98
CA ASN A 50 -0.65 0.69 11.33
C ASN A 50 -2.04 0.04 11.43
N ARG A 51 -2.57 -0.01 12.65
CA ARG A 51 -3.99 -0.29 12.90
C ARG A 51 -4.87 0.86 12.41
N ALA A 52 -6.14 0.57 12.18
CA ALA A 52 -7.12 1.60 11.87
C ALA A 52 -7.15 2.67 12.97
N MET A 53 -7.14 3.95 12.55
CA MET A 53 -7.38 5.07 13.46
C MET A 53 -8.81 5.61 13.33
N SER A 54 -9.37 5.50 12.13
CA SER A 54 -10.74 5.84 11.78
C SER A 54 -11.11 4.99 10.56
N GLY A 55 -12.06 4.11 10.69
CA GLY A 55 -12.43 3.18 9.62
C GLY A 55 -12.52 1.74 10.12
N SER A 56 -12.92 0.84 9.24
CA SER A 56 -13.22 -0.55 9.59
C SER A 56 -11.98 -1.43 9.80
N SER A 57 -10.83 -1.09 9.18
CA SER A 57 -9.65 -1.95 9.16
C SER A 57 -8.38 -1.21 8.73
N GLY A 58 -7.29 -1.38 9.48
CA GLY A 58 -5.94 -0.97 9.09
C GLY A 58 -5.14 -2.14 8.53
N SER A 59 -3.98 -1.85 7.94
CA SER A 59 -3.11 -2.88 7.36
C SER A 59 -2.63 -3.91 8.40
N ALA A 60 -2.34 -3.47 9.62
CA ALA A 60 -1.96 -4.35 10.72
C ALA A 60 -3.10 -5.29 11.12
N ASP A 61 -4.34 -4.77 11.19
CA ASP A 61 -5.50 -5.57 11.58
C ASP A 61 -5.79 -6.69 10.58
N VAL A 62 -5.66 -6.39 9.28
CA VAL A 62 -5.84 -7.40 8.22
C VAL A 62 -4.71 -8.43 8.22
N LEU A 63 -3.47 -8.01 8.38
CA LEU A 63 -2.33 -8.93 8.40
C LEU A 63 -2.41 -9.91 9.57
N GLU A 64 -2.87 -9.47 10.75
CA GLU A 64 -3.13 -10.37 11.87
C GLU A 64 -4.24 -11.39 11.56
N VAL A 65 -5.32 -10.96 10.93
CA VAL A 65 -6.40 -11.88 10.49
C VAL A 65 -5.90 -12.89 9.46
N LEU A 66 -4.97 -12.48 8.59
CA LEU A 66 -4.32 -13.36 7.61
C LEU A 66 -3.29 -14.32 8.25
N GLY A 67 -2.97 -14.15 9.55
CA GLY A 67 -2.04 -15.02 10.28
C GLY A 67 -0.59 -14.52 10.34
N VAL A 68 -0.32 -13.29 9.91
CA VAL A 68 1.02 -12.70 9.97
C VAL A 68 1.31 -12.19 11.38
N ASN A 69 2.44 -12.58 11.99
CA ASN A 69 2.93 -11.95 13.20
C ASN A 69 3.49 -10.55 12.87
N ILE A 70 2.77 -9.51 13.29
CA ILE A 70 3.15 -8.11 13.03
C ILE A 70 4.09 -7.52 14.08
N MET A 71 4.35 -8.26 15.17
CA MET A 71 5.13 -7.77 16.32
C MET A 71 6.63 -8.06 16.19
N LEU A 72 7.11 -8.15 14.98
CA LEU A 72 8.53 -8.40 14.67
C LEU A 72 9.40 -7.18 14.99
N ASP A 73 10.64 -7.43 15.35
CA ASP A 73 11.66 -6.39 15.47
C ASP A 73 12.35 -6.07 14.13
N SER A 74 13.28 -5.13 14.13
CA SER A 74 13.95 -4.68 12.91
C SER A 74 14.83 -5.76 12.26
N SER A 75 15.41 -6.68 13.04
CA SER A 75 16.21 -7.79 12.53
C SER A 75 15.35 -8.85 11.86
N ASP A 76 14.19 -9.16 12.42
CA ASP A 76 13.25 -10.12 11.86
C ASP A 76 12.60 -9.60 10.58
N VAL A 77 12.17 -8.33 10.57
CA VAL A 77 11.63 -7.72 9.35
C VAL A 77 12.69 -7.65 8.25
N LYS A 78 13.96 -7.37 8.60
CA LYS A 78 15.07 -7.42 7.65
C LYS A 78 15.21 -8.82 7.05
N LYS A 79 15.15 -9.86 7.86
CA LYS A 79 15.20 -11.26 7.41
C LYS A 79 14.06 -11.57 6.45
N CYS A 80 12.81 -11.14 6.76
CA CYS A 80 11.68 -11.29 5.84
C CYS A 80 11.97 -10.61 4.48
N LEU A 81 12.50 -9.38 4.49
CA LEU A 81 12.85 -8.67 3.25
C LEU A 81 13.91 -9.40 2.43
N GLU A 82 14.95 -9.94 3.08
CA GLU A 82 16.07 -10.60 2.42
C GLU A 82 15.71 -12.01 1.90
N GLU A 83 14.89 -12.77 2.64
CA GLU A 83 14.55 -14.16 2.29
C GLU A 83 13.34 -14.26 1.35
N ILE A 84 12.30 -13.46 1.59
CA ILE A 84 11.03 -13.59 0.84
C ILE A 84 10.65 -12.36 0.03
N GLY A 85 11.40 -11.25 0.16
CA GLY A 85 11.17 -10.02 -0.60
C GLY A 85 10.03 -9.14 -0.09
N ILE A 86 9.45 -9.42 1.08
CA ILE A 86 8.42 -8.58 1.70
C ILE A 86 8.57 -8.57 3.22
N GLY A 87 8.43 -7.40 3.83
CA GLY A 87 8.42 -7.24 5.28
C GLY A 87 7.42 -6.16 5.71
N PHE A 88 6.79 -6.37 6.87
CA PHE A 88 5.83 -5.42 7.45
C PHE A 88 6.44 -4.72 8.68
N MET A 89 6.44 -3.40 8.64
CA MET A 89 6.92 -2.56 9.73
C MET A 89 5.72 -1.94 10.45
N PHE A 90 5.39 -2.50 11.62
CA PHE A 90 4.27 -2.01 12.43
C PHE A 90 4.65 -0.66 13.06
N ALA A 91 3.92 0.40 12.70
CA ALA A 91 4.27 1.78 13.06
C ALA A 91 4.44 2.00 14.58
N GLN A 92 3.63 1.36 15.42
CA GLN A 92 3.73 1.52 16.87
C GLN A 92 5.04 0.93 17.43
N LYS A 93 5.56 -0.14 16.81
CA LYS A 93 6.81 -0.76 17.21
C LYS A 93 8.02 0.01 16.66
N PHE A 94 7.94 0.45 15.42
CA PHE A 94 9.06 1.12 14.75
C PHE A 94 9.19 2.63 15.05
N HIS A 95 8.18 3.24 15.68
CA HIS A 95 8.21 4.65 16.08
C HIS A 95 7.95 4.83 17.57
N PRO A 96 8.87 4.39 18.45
CA PRO A 96 8.66 4.42 19.91
C PRO A 96 8.41 5.84 20.45
N ALA A 97 8.93 6.88 19.79
CA ALA A 97 8.66 8.28 20.17
C ALA A 97 7.18 8.66 20.05
N MET A 98 6.39 7.95 19.22
CA MET A 98 4.95 8.20 19.08
C MET A 98 4.14 7.80 20.32
N LYS A 99 4.70 7.06 21.27
CA LYS A 99 4.03 6.76 22.55
C LYS A 99 3.63 8.01 23.32
N PHE A 100 4.33 9.13 23.12
CA PHE A 100 4.03 10.41 23.78
C PHE A 100 2.94 11.20 23.06
N ALA A 101 2.84 11.11 21.73
CA ALA A 101 1.86 11.83 20.93
C ALA A 101 0.60 11.00 20.62
N GLY A 102 0.74 9.67 20.58
CA GLY A 102 -0.34 8.74 20.23
C GLY A 102 -1.61 8.89 21.08
N PRO A 103 -1.51 8.85 22.42
CA PRO A 103 -2.66 8.96 23.31
C PRO A 103 -3.41 10.28 23.19
N LEU A 104 -2.71 11.38 22.92
CA LEU A 104 -3.30 12.72 22.82
C LEU A 104 -4.07 12.95 21.50
N ARG A 105 -3.78 12.20 20.45
CA ARG A 105 -4.39 12.40 19.13
C ARG A 105 -5.91 12.17 19.12
N PRO A 106 -6.46 11.11 19.73
CA PRO A 106 -7.91 10.93 19.85
C PRO A 106 -8.58 12.03 20.67
N GLU A 107 -7.92 12.50 21.74
CA GLU A 107 -8.45 13.58 22.60
C GLU A 107 -8.54 14.91 21.85
N ILE A 108 -7.55 15.22 21.01
CA ILE A 108 -7.55 16.42 20.17
C ILE A 108 -8.66 16.35 19.09
N GLY A 109 -8.99 15.15 18.58
CA GLY A 109 -10.11 14.89 17.68
C GLY A 109 -10.02 15.52 16.28
N ILE A 110 -8.92 16.23 15.95
CA ILE A 110 -8.72 16.87 14.66
C ILE A 110 -7.52 16.26 13.89
N ARG A 111 -7.51 16.42 12.59
CA ARG A 111 -6.36 16.05 11.75
C ARG A 111 -5.20 17.02 11.99
N THR A 112 -4.03 16.46 12.19
CA THR A 112 -2.78 17.20 12.41
C THR A 112 -1.72 16.81 11.40
N ILE A 113 -0.55 17.42 11.47
CA ILE A 113 0.62 17.04 10.65
C ILE A 113 0.98 15.55 10.81
N PHE A 114 0.74 14.94 11.96
CA PHE A 114 0.98 13.53 12.19
C PHE A 114 0.19 12.58 11.27
N ASN A 115 -0.92 13.04 10.69
CA ASN A 115 -1.67 12.28 9.70
C ASN A 115 -0.96 12.22 8.33
N LEU A 116 -0.02 13.12 8.08
CA LEU A 116 0.74 13.19 6.82
C LEU A 116 2.15 12.59 6.95
N LEU A 117 2.68 12.48 8.17
CA LEU A 117 4.07 12.09 8.39
C LEU A 117 4.32 10.57 8.24
N GLY A 118 3.29 9.74 8.45
CA GLY A 118 3.43 8.27 8.39
C GLY A 118 4.17 7.79 7.14
N PRO A 119 3.66 8.10 5.93
CA PRO A 119 4.31 7.69 4.69
C PRO A 119 5.72 8.26 4.48
N LEU A 120 6.02 9.40 5.09
CA LEU A 120 7.32 10.07 4.97
C LEU A 120 8.39 9.52 5.94
N THR A 121 8.04 8.54 6.77
CA THR A 121 8.92 8.05 7.86
C THR A 121 9.17 6.54 7.80
N ASN A 122 9.11 5.95 6.60
CA ASN A 122 9.38 4.52 6.40
C ASN A 122 10.72 4.12 7.03
N PRO A 123 10.74 3.14 7.96
CA PRO A 123 11.94 2.73 8.70
C PRO A 123 13.04 2.11 7.84
N ALA A 124 12.70 1.51 6.68
CA ALA A 124 13.66 1.00 5.70
C ALA A 124 14.15 2.09 4.73
N ASN A 125 13.75 3.36 4.94
CA ASN A 125 14.10 4.49 4.09
C ASN A 125 13.79 4.26 2.60
N ALA A 126 12.63 3.65 2.31
CA ALA A 126 12.19 3.38 0.93
C ALA A 126 12.24 4.68 0.11
N LYS A 127 13.02 4.64 -0.98
CA LYS A 127 13.19 5.78 -1.90
C LYS A 127 12.19 5.75 -3.04
N LYS A 128 11.42 4.68 -3.13
CA LYS A 128 10.35 4.45 -4.09
C LYS A 128 9.06 4.21 -3.32
N GLN A 129 8.01 4.99 -3.60
CA GLN A 129 6.78 4.90 -2.80
C GLN A 129 5.53 5.19 -3.63
N ILE A 130 4.44 4.48 -3.32
CA ILE A 130 3.08 4.91 -3.65
C ILE A 130 2.43 5.41 -2.38
N ILE A 131 1.94 6.65 -2.40
CA ILE A 131 1.35 7.29 -1.23
C ILE A 131 -0.04 7.80 -1.57
N GLY A 132 -1.06 7.18 -1.01
CA GLY A 132 -2.43 7.65 -1.09
C GLY A 132 -2.74 8.75 -0.09
N THR A 133 -3.60 9.70 -0.48
CA THR A 133 -4.02 10.82 0.36
C THR A 133 -5.49 11.13 0.20
N VAL A 134 -6.09 11.71 1.23
CA VAL A 134 -7.53 12.01 1.28
C VAL A 134 -7.96 13.25 0.48
N ASN A 135 -7.02 14.06 0.03
CA ASN A 135 -7.29 15.21 -0.84
C ASN A 135 -6.04 15.65 -1.61
N THR A 136 -6.27 16.33 -2.72
CA THR A 136 -5.22 16.77 -3.64
C THR A 136 -4.23 17.76 -3.00
N ASN A 137 -4.67 18.61 -2.05
CA ASN A 137 -3.79 19.56 -1.37
C ASN A 137 -2.75 18.81 -0.49
N ASN A 138 -3.17 17.77 0.21
CA ASN A 138 -2.26 16.93 0.97
C ASN A 138 -1.31 16.15 0.04
N ALA A 139 -1.82 15.66 -1.10
CA ALA A 139 -0.98 15.00 -2.10
C ALA A 139 0.14 15.93 -2.60
N GLU A 140 -0.17 17.17 -2.91
CA GLU A 140 0.83 18.14 -3.35
C GLU A 140 1.86 18.46 -2.26
N LYS A 141 1.42 18.63 -1.00
CA LYS A 141 2.34 18.87 0.14
C LYS A 141 3.29 17.70 0.36
N ILE A 142 2.79 16.46 0.33
CA ILE A 142 3.61 15.26 0.47
C ILE A 142 4.57 15.12 -0.71
N ALA A 143 4.12 15.39 -1.94
CA ALA A 143 4.96 15.33 -3.12
C ALA A 143 6.12 16.34 -3.05
N LYS A 144 5.87 17.59 -2.59
CA LYS A 144 6.90 18.57 -2.34
C LYS A 144 7.88 18.14 -1.24
N ALA A 145 7.37 17.53 -0.16
CA ALA A 145 8.22 17.01 0.91
C ALA A 145 9.11 15.86 0.43
N LEU A 146 8.58 14.93 -0.37
CA LEU A 146 9.36 13.83 -0.96
C LEU A 146 10.52 14.33 -1.82
N LYS A 147 10.29 15.40 -2.60
CA LYS A 147 11.35 16.01 -3.40
C LYS A 147 12.49 16.55 -2.54
N ILE A 148 12.17 17.16 -1.39
CA ILE A 148 13.17 17.65 -0.41
C ILE A 148 13.88 16.46 0.26
N LEU A 149 13.19 15.35 0.48
CA LEU A 149 13.69 14.13 1.13
C LEU A 149 14.50 13.22 0.18
N ASP A 150 14.78 13.69 -1.03
CA ASP A 150 15.61 13.01 -2.03
C ASP A 150 15.05 11.62 -2.41
N THR A 151 13.73 11.57 -2.73
CA THR A 151 13.11 10.36 -3.28
C THR A 151 13.67 10.05 -4.68
N GLU A 152 13.80 8.77 -5.02
CA GLU A 152 14.21 8.36 -6.37
C GLU A 152 13.05 8.43 -7.34
N ASN A 153 11.92 7.80 -6.98
CA ASN A 153 10.69 7.80 -7.76
C ASN A 153 9.51 7.51 -6.83
N SER A 154 8.51 8.36 -6.83
CA SER A 154 7.31 8.15 -6.02
C SER A 154 6.08 8.72 -6.73
N MET A 155 4.92 8.15 -6.45
CA MET A 155 3.63 8.70 -6.83
C MET A 155 2.83 9.01 -5.58
N VAL A 156 2.37 10.25 -5.49
CA VAL A 156 1.42 10.68 -4.45
C VAL A 156 0.09 10.91 -5.12
N LEU A 157 -0.95 10.30 -4.62
CA LEU A 157 -2.22 10.24 -5.33
C LEU A 157 -3.42 10.57 -4.45
N ASN A 158 -4.48 11.00 -5.11
CA ASN A 158 -5.80 11.22 -4.53
C ASN A 158 -6.85 11.03 -5.63
N SER A 159 -7.82 10.16 -5.41
CA SER A 159 -8.93 9.98 -6.35
C SER A 159 -9.98 11.07 -6.22
N ASN A 160 -10.76 11.29 -7.27
CA ASN A 160 -11.84 12.28 -7.26
C ASN A 160 -12.94 11.94 -6.25
N SER A 161 -13.10 10.66 -5.91
CA SER A 161 -13.99 10.22 -4.83
C SER A 161 -13.49 10.61 -3.43
N GLY A 162 -12.23 11.07 -3.31
CA GLY A 162 -11.57 11.39 -2.04
C GLY A 162 -10.86 10.21 -1.40
N ALA A 163 -10.81 9.04 -2.07
CA ALA A 163 -10.06 7.89 -1.57
C ALA A 163 -8.56 8.11 -1.67
N ASP A 164 -7.81 7.45 -0.79
CA ASP A 164 -6.35 7.43 -0.76
C ASP A 164 -5.77 6.24 -1.55
N GLU A 165 -6.48 5.82 -2.60
CA GLU A 165 -6.08 4.80 -3.58
C GLU A 165 -6.38 5.29 -5.00
N ILE A 166 -5.83 4.64 -6.04
CA ILE A 166 -6.31 4.83 -7.40
C ILE A 166 -7.69 4.16 -7.49
N ASP A 167 -8.71 4.98 -7.77
CA ASP A 167 -10.08 4.52 -7.84
C ASP A 167 -10.34 3.74 -9.13
N ILE A 168 -11.18 2.73 -9.02
CA ILE A 168 -11.69 1.98 -10.18
C ILE A 168 -12.83 2.73 -10.89
N GLU A 169 -13.33 3.80 -10.30
CA GLU A 169 -14.38 4.66 -10.83
C GLU A 169 -13.87 6.11 -11.01
N GLY A 170 -13.84 6.59 -12.26
CA GLY A 170 -13.47 7.97 -12.57
C GLY A 170 -11.96 8.26 -12.51
N ASN A 171 -11.62 9.48 -12.17
CA ASN A 171 -10.25 9.99 -12.26
C ASN A 171 -9.52 10.01 -10.93
N THR A 172 -8.22 9.77 -10.99
CA THR A 172 -7.27 9.94 -9.88
C THR A 172 -6.22 10.98 -10.28
N THR A 173 -5.96 11.94 -9.40
CA THR A 173 -4.84 12.89 -9.55
C THR A 173 -3.57 12.25 -8.98
N ILE A 174 -2.49 12.26 -9.76
CA ILE A 174 -1.17 11.74 -9.38
C ILE A 174 -0.14 12.86 -9.45
N PHE A 175 0.65 13.02 -8.40
CA PHE A 175 1.89 13.77 -8.39
C PHE A 175 3.05 12.79 -8.47
N GLN A 176 3.66 12.68 -9.64
CA GLN A 176 4.87 11.89 -9.84
C GLN A 176 6.08 12.70 -9.44
N VAL A 177 6.86 12.18 -8.51
CA VAL A 177 8.03 12.81 -7.94
C VAL A 177 9.25 11.97 -8.25
N THR A 178 10.23 12.56 -8.90
CA THR A 178 11.56 11.99 -9.06
C THR A 178 12.58 12.94 -8.45
N LYS A 179 13.85 12.54 -8.39
CA LYS A 179 14.94 13.41 -7.93
C LYS A 179 14.90 14.79 -8.59
N ASN A 180 14.59 14.84 -9.90
CA ASN A 180 14.69 16.07 -10.69
C ASN A 180 13.33 16.73 -10.97
N THR A 181 12.24 15.97 -10.95
CA THR A 181 10.94 16.44 -11.43
C THR A 181 9.83 16.25 -10.42
N LEU A 182 8.83 17.12 -10.49
CA LEU A 182 7.53 16.95 -9.88
C LEU A 182 6.50 17.27 -10.96
N LYS A 183 5.75 16.27 -11.40
CA LYS A 183 4.73 16.39 -12.45
C LYS A 183 3.38 15.99 -11.91
N ARG A 184 2.36 16.78 -12.20
CA ARG A 184 0.96 16.45 -11.92
C ARG A 184 0.31 15.89 -13.18
N ARG A 185 -0.41 14.78 -13.04
CA ARG A 185 -1.24 14.20 -14.10
C ARG A 185 -2.54 13.67 -13.52
N ARG A 186 -3.50 13.38 -14.38
CA ARG A 186 -4.70 12.59 -14.06
C ARG A 186 -4.59 11.25 -14.75
N THR A 187 -5.21 10.26 -14.14
CA THR A 187 -5.32 8.90 -14.69
C THR A 187 -6.69 8.33 -14.38
N ARG A 188 -7.11 7.35 -15.16
CA ARG A 188 -8.37 6.60 -15.02
C ARG A 188 -8.13 5.13 -15.36
N PRO A 189 -9.04 4.19 -15.06
CA PRO A 189 -8.84 2.77 -15.31
C PRO A 189 -8.45 2.42 -16.75
N ALA A 190 -9.00 3.13 -17.73
CA ALA A 190 -8.68 2.91 -19.16
C ALA A 190 -7.19 3.14 -19.49
N ASP A 191 -6.47 3.99 -18.75
CA ASP A 191 -5.04 4.22 -18.97
C ASP A 191 -4.19 2.99 -18.58
N PHE A 192 -4.77 2.08 -17.81
CA PHE A 192 -4.18 0.79 -17.40
C PHE A 192 -4.70 -0.39 -18.26
N GLY A 193 -5.52 -0.11 -19.27
CA GLY A 193 -6.19 -1.15 -20.08
C GLY A 193 -7.33 -1.85 -19.35
N LEU A 194 -7.86 -1.27 -18.27
CA LEU A 194 -8.91 -1.85 -17.45
C LEU A 194 -10.25 -1.13 -17.63
N PRO A 195 -11.39 -1.85 -17.56
CA PRO A 195 -12.70 -1.22 -17.54
C PRO A 195 -12.95 -0.47 -16.23
N GLU A 196 -13.80 0.54 -16.27
CA GLU A 196 -14.33 1.18 -15.07
C GLU A 196 -15.22 0.22 -14.29
N GLY A 197 -15.14 0.28 -12.95
CA GLY A 197 -15.99 -0.45 -12.02
C GLY A 197 -16.80 0.48 -11.15
N LYS A 198 -17.31 -0.02 -10.03
CA LYS A 198 -18.04 0.75 -9.02
C LYS A 198 -17.27 0.78 -7.70
N SER A 199 -16.99 1.97 -7.20
CA SER A 199 -16.31 2.17 -5.92
C SER A 199 -17.05 1.54 -4.75
N THR A 200 -18.38 1.41 -4.85
CA THR A 200 -19.21 0.73 -3.84
C THR A 200 -18.91 -0.76 -3.69
N HIS A 201 -18.34 -1.40 -4.72
CA HIS A 201 -17.91 -2.80 -4.67
C HIS A 201 -16.64 -3.03 -3.82
N LEU A 202 -15.93 -1.97 -3.47
CA LEU A 202 -14.69 -2.02 -2.71
C LEU A 202 -14.91 -1.97 -1.19
N ILE A 203 -16.15 -1.73 -0.73
CA ILE A 203 -16.48 -1.57 0.68
C ILE A 203 -16.25 -2.87 1.45
N SER A 204 -15.68 -2.74 2.64
CA SER A 204 -15.49 -3.81 3.62
C SER A 204 -15.73 -3.27 5.03
N ASN A 205 -16.52 -4.00 5.80
CA ASN A 205 -16.99 -3.57 7.12
C ASN A 205 -16.11 -4.07 8.27
N SER A 206 -15.11 -4.91 7.97
CA SER A 206 -14.21 -5.47 8.99
C SER A 206 -12.89 -5.96 8.38
N SER A 207 -11.87 -6.12 9.24
CA SER A 207 -10.60 -6.74 8.86
C SER A 207 -10.77 -8.19 8.38
N LYS A 208 -11.75 -8.93 8.90
CA LYS A 208 -12.06 -10.30 8.45
C LYS A 208 -12.62 -10.32 7.03
N GLU A 209 -13.54 -9.41 6.72
CA GLU A 209 -14.10 -9.28 5.38
C GLU A 209 -13.02 -8.82 4.39
N SER A 210 -12.20 -7.84 4.78
CA SER A 210 -11.07 -7.37 3.98
C SER A 210 -10.07 -8.49 3.69
N ALA A 211 -9.70 -9.29 4.69
CA ALA A 211 -8.82 -10.44 4.54
C ALA A 211 -9.42 -11.47 3.59
N LYS A 212 -10.73 -11.76 3.71
CA LYS A 212 -11.43 -12.67 2.80
C LYS A 212 -11.37 -12.19 1.36
N ILE A 213 -11.68 -10.90 1.10
CA ILE A 213 -11.60 -10.31 -0.25
C ILE A 213 -10.19 -10.47 -0.84
N ILE A 214 -9.14 -10.22 -0.05
CA ILE A 214 -7.74 -10.38 -0.50
C ILE A 214 -7.46 -11.84 -0.87
N LEU A 215 -7.87 -12.79 -0.05
CA LEU A 215 -7.69 -14.22 -0.33
C LEU A 215 -8.47 -14.64 -1.58
N ASP A 216 -9.73 -14.24 -1.70
CA ASP A 216 -10.58 -14.55 -2.86
C ASP A 216 -9.91 -14.03 -4.17
N ILE A 217 -9.35 -12.81 -4.18
CA ILE A 217 -8.61 -12.27 -5.33
C ILE A 217 -7.38 -13.13 -5.64
N PHE A 218 -6.61 -13.53 -4.63
CA PHE A 218 -5.42 -14.37 -4.81
C PHE A 218 -5.75 -15.82 -5.18
N ASP A 219 -7.00 -16.23 -4.99
CA ASP A 219 -7.56 -17.53 -5.42
C ASP A 219 -8.25 -17.46 -6.80
N GLY A 220 -8.14 -16.31 -7.49
CA GLY A 220 -8.61 -16.15 -8.85
C GLY A 220 -9.97 -15.49 -8.98
N SER A 221 -10.61 -15.03 -7.90
CA SER A 221 -11.88 -14.31 -8.00
C SER A 221 -11.72 -13.06 -8.89
N GLY A 222 -12.66 -12.85 -9.80
CA GLY A 222 -12.66 -11.74 -10.76
C GLY A 222 -11.83 -12.00 -12.04
N SER A 223 -11.25 -13.19 -12.21
CA SER A 223 -10.50 -13.57 -13.43
C SER A 223 -11.33 -14.33 -14.46
N ASP A 224 -12.44 -14.94 -14.04
CA ASP A 224 -13.28 -15.78 -14.87
C ASP A 224 -14.38 -14.97 -15.58
N ILE A 225 -14.83 -15.42 -16.77
CA ILE A 225 -15.97 -14.85 -17.50
C ILE A 225 -17.29 -14.88 -16.70
N ASN A 226 -17.40 -15.81 -15.75
CA ASN A 226 -18.55 -15.95 -14.87
C ASN A 226 -18.42 -15.15 -13.56
N SER A 227 -17.31 -14.44 -13.35
CA SER A 227 -17.12 -13.61 -12.17
C SER A 227 -18.16 -12.48 -12.13
N SER A 228 -18.63 -12.16 -10.93
CA SER A 228 -19.52 -11.03 -10.71
C SER A 228 -18.82 -9.71 -11.01
N VAL A 229 -19.60 -8.67 -11.33
CA VAL A 229 -19.07 -7.31 -11.56
C VAL A 229 -18.34 -6.80 -10.31
N GLU A 230 -18.77 -7.21 -9.12
CA GLU A 230 -18.14 -6.88 -7.86
C GLU A 230 -16.73 -7.49 -7.73
N GLU A 231 -16.60 -8.80 -8.00
CA GLU A 231 -15.31 -9.50 -7.99
C GLU A 231 -14.33 -8.91 -9.01
N ILE A 232 -14.80 -8.62 -10.23
CA ILE A 232 -14.00 -7.96 -11.26
C ILE A 232 -13.54 -6.58 -10.79
N SER A 233 -14.42 -5.78 -10.18
CA SER A 233 -14.08 -4.46 -9.67
C SER A 233 -13.01 -4.52 -8.58
N ARG A 234 -13.14 -5.45 -7.63
CA ARG A 234 -12.17 -5.67 -6.53
C ARG A 234 -10.79 -6.06 -7.06
N ARG A 235 -10.77 -7.05 -7.96
CA ARG A 235 -9.54 -7.50 -8.61
C ARG A 235 -8.87 -6.38 -9.40
N ASN A 236 -9.62 -5.70 -10.25
CA ASN A 236 -9.10 -4.60 -11.09
C ASN A 236 -8.57 -3.45 -10.24
N CYS A 237 -9.19 -3.17 -9.09
CA CYS A 237 -8.68 -2.15 -8.17
C CYS A 237 -7.31 -2.53 -7.58
N VAL A 238 -7.08 -3.81 -7.26
CA VAL A 238 -5.75 -4.29 -6.85
C VAL A 238 -4.75 -4.19 -8.00
N ILE A 239 -5.14 -4.59 -9.22
CA ILE A 239 -4.26 -4.53 -10.40
C ILE A 239 -3.83 -3.08 -10.69
N ILE A 240 -4.77 -2.11 -10.72
CA ILE A 240 -4.47 -0.72 -11.05
C ILE A 240 -3.51 -0.06 -10.04
N ASN A 241 -3.70 -0.33 -8.74
CA ASN A 241 -2.83 0.19 -7.69
C ASN A 241 -1.46 -0.53 -7.68
N SER A 242 -1.44 -1.83 -7.98
CA SER A 242 -0.19 -2.59 -8.15
C SER A 242 0.60 -2.12 -9.36
N ALA A 243 -0.07 -1.84 -10.48
CA ALA A 243 0.56 -1.30 -11.69
C ALA A 243 1.27 0.04 -11.42
N ALA A 244 0.64 0.93 -10.65
CA ALA A 244 1.29 2.18 -10.25
C ALA A 244 2.56 1.92 -9.43
N ALA A 245 2.56 0.96 -8.51
CA ALA A 245 3.73 0.58 -7.72
C ALA A 245 4.83 -0.08 -8.57
N ILE A 246 4.45 -0.96 -9.49
CA ILE A 246 5.38 -1.60 -10.45
C ILE A 246 6.04 -0.55 -11.34
N LEU A 247 5.28 0.43 -11.84
CA LEU A 247 5.84 1.53 -12.63
C LEU A 247 6.81 2.38 -11.81
N VAL A 248 6.50 2.68 -10.54
CA VAL A 248 7.39 3.40 -9.63
C VAL A 248 8.68 2.63 -9.36
N SER A 249 8.61 1.31 -9.30
CA SER A 249 9.80 0.47 -9.11
C SER A 249 10.78 0.55 -10.28
N GLY A 250 10.30 0.85 -11.48
CA GLY A 250 11.06 0.86 -12.73
C GLY A 250 11.10 -0.50 -13.44
N LEU A 251 10.24 -1.45 -13.04
CA LEU A 251 10.12 -2.75 -13.70
C LEU A 251 9.33 -2.65 -15.03
N SER A 252 8.50 -1.61 -15.19
CA SER A 252 7.73 -1.35 -16.42
C SER A 252 7.78 0.13 -16.75
N ASP A 253 7.60 0.46 -18.04
CA ASP A 253 7.66 1.82 -18.55
C ASP A 253 6.27 2.43 -18.84
N SER A 254 5.22 1.60 -18.87
CA SER A 254 3.84 2.03 -19.07
C SER A 254 2.88 1.48 -18.02
N PHE A 255 1.75 2.14 -17.81
CA PHE A 255 0.70 1.63 -16.92
C PHE A 255 0.10 0.31 -17.40
N GLN A 256 -0.04 0.13 -18.72
CA GLN A 256 -0.62 -1.08 -19.30
C GLN A 256 0.30 -2.28 -19.10
N ASP A 257 1.61 -2.14 -19.40
CA ASP A 257 2.58 -3.21 -19.16
C ASP A 257 2.68 -3.55 -17.66
N ALA A 258 2.66 -2.51 -16.80
CA ALA A 258 2.66 -2.71 -15.36
C ALA A 258 1.38 -3.44 -14.86
N ALA A 259 0.23 -3.18 -15.48
CA ALA A 259 -1.02 -3.89 -15.18
C ALA A 259 -0.96 -5.36 -15.60
N MET A 260 -0.32 -5.68 -16.74
CA MET A 260 -0.07 -7.07 -17.13
C MET A 260 0.83 -7.78 -16.12
N VAL A 261 1.94 -7.17 -15.69
CA VAL A 261 2.82 -7.74 -14.65
C VAL A 261 2.06 -7.97 -13.34
N ALA A 262 1.20 -7.04 -12.94
CA ALA A 262 0.36 -7.20 -11.74
C ALA A 262 -0.63 -8.36 -11.89
N THR A 263 -1.26 -8.48 -13.05
CA THR A 263 -2.16 -9.59 -13.41
C THR A 263 -1.44 -10.93 -13.33
N ASP A 264 -0.28 -11.03 -13.96
CA ASP A 264 0.53 -12.25 -13.95
C ASP A 264 0.96 -12.65 -12.53
N SER A 265 1.29 -11.68 -11.67
CA SER A 265 1.63 -11.96 -10.26
C SER A 265 0.47 -12.59 -9.48
N ILE A 266 -0.76 -12.19 -9.77
CA ILE A 266 -1.96 -12.77 -9.17
C ILE A 266 -2.24 -14.15 -9.78
N ASP A 267 -2.32 -14.24 -11.09
CA ASP A 267 -2.78 -15.44 -11.81
C ASP A 267 -1.79 -16.61 -11.75
N SER A 268 -0.50 -16.33 -11.66
CA SER A 268 0.53 -17.35 -11.39
C SER A 268 0.53 -17.86 -9.94
N GLY A 269 -0.24 -17.23 -9.04
CA GLY A 269 -0.21 -17.52 -7.61
C GLY A 269 1.01 -16.95 -6.86
N SER A 270 1.86 -16.15 -7.53
CA SER A 270 3.06 -15.56 -6.93
C SER A 270 2.74 -14.62 -5.78
N ALA A 271 1.69 -13.80 -5.90
CA ALA A 271 1.20 -12.94 -4.82
C ALA A 271 0.76 -13.75 -3.59
N LYS A 272 -0.03 -14.82 -3.81
CA LYS A 272 -0.47 -15.74 -2.74
C LYS A 272 0.70 -16.44 -2.07
N LEU A 273 1.70 -16.87 -2.85
CA LEU A 273 2.91 -17.50 -2.32
C LEU A 273 3.67 -16.53 -1.39
N LYS A 274 3.76 -15.25 -1.73
CA LYS A 274 4.40 -14.24 -0.85
C LYS A 274 3.66 -14.08 0.47
N LEU A 275 2.32 -14.08 0.46
CA LEU A 275 1.52 -14.05 1.68
C LEU A 275 1.79 -15.30 2.53
N ASN A 276 1.71 -16.49 1.95
CA ASN A 276 1.95 -17.75 2.68
C ASN A 276 3.36 -17.79 3.28
N ASN A 277 4.38 -17.40 2.51
CA ASN A 277 5.76 -17.35 3.00
C ASN A 277 5.93 -16.34 4.15
N LEU A 278 5.23 -15.19 4.09
CA LEU A 278 5.27 -14.21 5.18
C LEU A 278 4.62 -14.77 6.45
N ILE A 279 3.49 -15.46 6.34
CA ILE A 279 2.84 -16.15 7.46
C ILE A 279 3.82 -17.18 8.06
N ASP A 280 4.36 -18.05 7.22
CA ASP A 280 5.23 -19.16 7.65
C ASP A 280 6.51 -18.68 8.34
N ILE A 281 7.16 -17.64 7.82
CA ILE A 281 8.39 -17.12 8.40
C ILE A 281 8.12 -16.37 9.71
N THR A 282 7.06 -15.55 9.74
CA THR A 282 6.76 -14.68 10.89
C THR A 282 6.20 -15.46 12.08
N THR A 283 5.47 -16.55 11.86
CA THR A 283 4.97 -17.42 12.94
C THR A 283 6.07 -18.23 13.64
N LYS A 284 7.20 -18.43 12.98
CA LYS A 284 8.38 -19.09 13.55
C LYS A 284 9.30 -18.12 14.32
N MET A 285 9.07 -16.82 14.19
CA MET A 285 9.80 -15.77 14.90
C MET A 285 9.05 -15.44 16.22
N LYS A 286 9.77 -15.38 17.32
CA LYS A 286 9.21 -15.14 18.67
C LYS A 286 9.11 -13.64 18.97
#